data_3675ba73864af829e4cd46287c112006
#
_entry.id   3675ba73864af829e4cd46287c112006
#
_cell.length_a   1.000
_cell.length_b   1.000
_cell.length_c   1.000
_cell.angle_alpha   90.00
_cell.angle_beta   90.00
_cell.angle_gamma   90.00
#
_symmetry.space_group_name_H-M   'P 1'
#
loop_
_entity.id
_entity.type
_entity.pdbx_description
1 polymer ?
#
loop_
_entity_poly.entity_id
_entity_poly.type
_entity_poly.pdbx_seq_one_letter_code
_entity_poly.pdbx_strand_id
1 'polypeptide(L)'
;MNTYPSLPLSYDLEEGSKTGLPAKDRLGAFGWRRTINDTYFDLQVSFVQPQRFFGSLNQVGLDQMGVSYYHANTVHYKRELITSPDPEQSVLITFPISGKVSFSQHKRDLTSGPGAFFIELSHLPYEFYHNKEASLYVIKIPLSLLTSQVRQI
;
A
#
# COMPACT_ATOMS: atom_id res chain seq x y z
N MET A 1 -23.23 -8.81 -13.02
CA MET A 1 -22.53 -7.81 -13.84
C MET A 1 -21.63 -6.99 -12.93
N ASN A 2 -20.36 -7.32 -12.93
CA ASN A 2 -19.41 -6.63 -12.08
C ASN A 2 -18.93 -5.37 -12.77
N THR A 3 -19.59 -4.27 -12.47
CA THR A 3 -18.99 -2.96 -12.72
C THR A 3 -17.91 -2.75 -11.68
N TYR A 4 -16.69 -3.17 -11.99
CA TYR A 4 -15.55 -2.61 -11.28
C TYR A 4 -15.63 -1.10 -11.50
N PRO A 5 -15.59 -0.29 -10.43
CA PRO A 5 -15.37 1.12 -10.64
C PRO A 5 -14.13 1.22 -11.49
N SER A 6 -14.23 1.90 -12.61
CA SER A 6 -13.07 2.17 -13.44
C SER A 6 -12.07 2.93 -12.57
N LEU A 7 -11.13 2.18 -12.03
CA LEU A 7 -9.99 2.77 -11.38
C LEU A 7 -9.32 3.68 -12.41
N PRO A 8 -8.77 4.81 -12.03
CA PRO A 8 -8.22 5.77 -12.97
C PRO A 8 -6.93 5.28 -13.64
N LEU A 9 -6.93 4.01 -14.03
CA LEU A 9 -5.82 3.37 -14.75
C LEU A 9 -5.54 4.03 -16.09
N SER A 10 -6.57 4.60 -16.70
CA SER A 10 -6.43 5.29 -17.96
C SER A 10 -5.68 6.61 -17.85
N TYR A 11 -5.60 7.15 -16.62
CA TYR A 11 -5.05 8.46 -16.42
C TYR A 11 -3.52 8.49 -16.51
N ASP A 12 -2.89 7.42 -16.03
CA ASP A 12 -1.43 7.38 -15.97
C ASP A 12 -0.78 6.84 -17.23
N LEU A 13 -1.55 6.16 -18.06
CA LEU A 13 -1.01 5.50 -19.25
C LEU A 13 -0.93 6.43 -20.47
N GLU A 14 -1.74 7.48 -20.51
CA GLU A 14 -1.82 8.32 -21.71
C GLU A 14 -0.81 9.47 -21.75
N GLU A 15 -0.33 9.93 -20.61
CA GLU A 15 0.48 11.14 -20.61
C GLU A 15 1.98 10.93 -20.49
N GLY A 16 2.47 9.72 -20.23
CA GLY A 16 3.91 9.53 -19.98
C GLY A 16 4.47 10.58 -19.02
N SER A 17 3.57 11.23 -18.33
CA SER A 17 3.84 12.30 -17.40
C SER A 17 4.51 11.72 -16.19
N LYS A 18 5.61 12.28 -15.84
CA LYS A 18 6.49 11.84 -14.77
C LYS A 18 5.82 11.75 -13.40
N THR A 19 4.57 12.20 -13.24
CA THR A 19 3.90 12.22 -11.94
C THR A 19 2.38 12.15 -11.99
N GLY A 20 1.74 12.13 -13.15
CA GLY A 20 0.28 11.92 -13.33
C GLY A 20 -0.69 12.73 -12.49
N LEU A 21 -0.31 13.20 -11.29
CA LEU A 21 -1.20 13.84 -10.32
C LEU A 21 -0.89 15.32 -10.17
N PRO A 22 -1.95 16.17 -10.06
CA PRO A 22 -1.76 17.57 -9.74
C PRO A 22 -0.96 17.72 -8.45
N ALA A 23 -0.07 18.71 -8.40
CA ALA A 23 0.76 18.97 -7.23
C ALA A 23 -0.06 19.14 -5.93
N LYS A 24 -1.30 19.61 -6.03
CA LYS A 24 -2.20 19.78 -4.89
C LYS A 24 -2.62 18.46 -4.22
N ASP A 25 -2.58 17.35 -4.96
CA ASP A 25 -2.95 16.03 -4.42
C ASP A 25 -1.75 15.29 -3.83
N ARG A 26 -0.58 15.92 -3.87
CA ARG A 26 0.63 15.33 -3.32
C ARG A 26 0.79 15.73 -1.86
N LEU A 27 1.24 14.76 -1.07
CA LEU A 27 1.56 14.96 0.33
C LEU A 27 3.07 14.95 0.52
N GLY A 28 3.56 15.81 1.39
CA GLY A 28 4.93 15.76 1.89
C GLY A 28 5.06 14.69 2.99
N ALA A 29 6.27 14.59 3.54
CA ALA A 29 6.61 13.55 4.53
C ALA A 29 5.67 13.55 5.76
N PHE A 30 5.37 14.73 6.30
CA PHE A 30 4.53 14.83 7.49
C PHE A 30 3.10 14.34 7.24
N GLY A 31 2.47 14.82 6.19
CA GLY A 31 1.12 14.38 5.82
C GLY A 31 1.07 12.92 5.40
N TRP A 32 2.15 12.43 4.80
CA TRP A 32 2.24 11.05 4.36
C TRP A 32 2.20 10.05 5.52
N ARG A 33 2.97 10.31 6.57
CA ARG A 33 2.96 9.45 7.76
C ARG A 33 1.55 9.28 8.30
N ARG A 34 0.83 10.38 8.43
CA ARG A 34 -0.54 10.36 8.93
C ARG A 34 -1.46 9.59 8.00
N THR A 35 -1.42 9.89 6.71
CA THR A 35 -2.28 9.23 5.72
C THR A 35 -2.05 7.72 5.67
N ILE A 36 -0.81 7.28 5.71
CA ILE A 36 -0.46 5.86 5.70
C ILE A 36 -1.01 5.16 6.96
N ASN A 37 -0.82 5.76 8.13
CA ASN A 37 -1.30 5.16 9.37
C ASN A 37 -2.82 5.13 9.45
N ASP A 38 -3.50 6.15 8.97
CA ASP A 38 -4.96 6.20 8.93
C ASP A 38 -5.55 5.21 7.90
N THR A 39 -4.84 4.97 6.80
CA THR A 39 -5.34 4.10 5.72
C THR A 39 -5.10 2.63 6.01
N TYR A 40 -3.94 2.28 6.52
CA TYR A 40 -3.55 0.90 6.73
C TYR A 40 -3.57 0.51 8.19
N PHE A 41 -2.53 0.81 8.92
CA PHE A 41 -2.35 0.57 10.35
C PHE A 41 -1.05 1.25 10.78
N ASP A 42 -0.69 1.12 12.05
CA ASP A 42 0.51 1.77 12.58
C ASP A 42 1.78 1.24 11.92
N LEU A 43 2.42 2.10 11.17
CA LEU A 43 3.70 1.84 10.52
C LEU A 43 4.70 2.92 10.91
N GLN A 44 5.94 2.52 11.11
CA GLN A 44 7.04 3.47 11.14
C GLN A 44 7.39 3.84 9.70
N VAL A 45 7.36 5.12 9.40
CA VAL A 45 7.63 5.63 8.06
C VAL A 45 8.89 6.47 8.13
N SER A 46 9.89 6.12 7.33
CA SER A 46 11.14 6.85 7.25
C SER A 46 11.49 7.24 5.82
N PHE A 47 12.18 8.36 5.69
CA PHE A 47 12.53 8.94 4.41
C PHE A 47 14.03 9.20 4.37
N VAL A 48 14.64 8.95 3.21
CA VAL A 48 16.05 9.30 3.00
C VAL A 48 16.20 10.83 2.90
N GLN A 49 15.28 11.48 2.20
CA GLN A 49 15.25 12.93 2.05
C GLN A 49 13.83 13.44 2.28
N PRO A 50 13.45 13.70 3.55
CA PRO A 50 12.07 14.10 3.86
C PRO A 50 11.59 15.34 3.10
N GLN A 51 12.50 16.28 2.84
CA GLN A 51 12.15 17.54 2.15
C GLN A 51 11.84 17.33 0.66
N ARG A 52 12.29 16.24 0.09
CA ARG A 52 12.07 15.89 -1.31
C ARG A 52 11.01 14.81 -1.50
N PHE A 53 10.48 14.30 -0.40
CA PHE A 53 9.45 13.27 -0.48
C PHE A 53 8.15 13.85 -1.04
N PHE A 54 7.52 13.07 -1.89
CA PHE A 54 6.13 13.29 -2.29
C PHE A 54 5.42 11.95 -2.43
N GLY A 55 4.15 11.94 -2.11
CA GLY A 55 3.30 10.77 -2.29
C GLY A 55 1.85 11.19 -2.48
N SER A 56 1.06 10.32 -3.06
CA SER A 56 -0.37 10.48 -3.17
C SER A 56 -1.07 9.14 -2.94
N LEU A 57 -2.23 9.21 -2.32
CA LEU A 57 -3.00 8.03 -1.96
C LEU A 57 -4.48 8.33 -2.17
N ASN A 58 -5.13 7.50 -2.99
CA ASN A 58 -6.57 7.53 -3.18
C ASN A 58 -7.15 6.22 -2.68
N GLN A 59 -8.20 6.29 -1.88
CA GLN A 59 -8.82 5.12 -1.28
C GLN A 59 -10.30 5.06 -1.60
N VAL A 60 -10.78 3.86 -1.89
CA VAL A 60 -12.19 3.55 -2.07
C VAL A 60 -12.56 2.41 -1.14
N GLY A 61 -13.62 2.59 -0.37
CA GLY A 61 -14.18 1.52 0.46
C GLY A 61 -15.09 0.62 -0.39
N LEU A 62 -14.91 -0.68 -0.26
CA LEU A 62 -15.74 -1.71 -0.86
C LEU A 62 -16.25 -2.62 0.26
N ASP A 63 -17.35 -2.22 0.88
CA ASP A 63 -17.90 -2.89 2.05
C ASP A 63 -16.89 -2.90 3.20
N GLN A 64 -16.44 -4.07 3.65
CA GLN A 64 -15.43 -4.19 4.70
C GLN A 64 -13.99 -4.10 4.18
N MET A 65 -13.82 -4.11 2.87
CA MET A 65 -12.50 -4.04 2.22
C MET A 65 -12.18 -2.60 1.82
N GLY A 66 -10.90 -2.29 1.73
CA GLY A 66 -10.42 -1.04 1.18
C GLY A 66 -9.53 -1.30 -0.02
N VAL A 67 -9.69 -0.50 -1.07
CA VAL A 67 -8.77 -0.52 -2.21
C VAL A 67 -8.12 0.84 -2.29
N SER A 68 -6.81 0.88 -2.35
CA SER A 68 -6.07 2.13 -2.46
C SER A 68 -5.16 2.13 -3.67
N TYR A 69 -5.04 3.29 -4.29
CA TYR A 69 -4.02 3.57 -5.29
C TYR A 69 -2.95 4.43 -4.64
N TYR A 70 -1.73 3.94 -4.69
CA TYR A 70 -0.58 4.50 -4.01
C TYR A 70 0.46 4.93 -5.05
N HIS A 71 0.98 6.12 -4.92
CA HIS A 71 2.11 6.58 -5.71
C HIS A 71 3.05 7.38 -4.80
N ALA A 72 4.32 7.04 -4.77
CA ALA A 72 5.29 7.74 -3.95
C ALA A 72 6.71 7.57 -4.48
N ASN A 73 7.58 8.53 -4.14
CA ASN A 73 9.00 8.35 -4.35
C ASN A 73 9.64 7.58 -3.18
N THR A 74 10.93 7.68 -2.97
CA THR A 74 11.68 6.86 -1.99
C THR A 74 11.11 6.94 -0.57
N VAL A 75 10.73 5.79 -0.02
CA VAL A 75 10.20 5.68 1.34
C VAL A 75 10.40 4.27 1.89
N HIS A 76 10.51 4.16 3.20
CA HIS A 76 10.70 2.91 3.92
C HIS A 76 9.62 2.80 5.01
N TYR A 77 8.96 1.66 5.06
CA TYR A 77 7.96 1.33 6.08
C TYR A 77 8.43 0.15 6.90
N LYS A 78 8.18 0.23 8.21
CA LYS A 78 8.47 -0.86 9.13
C LYS A 78 7.27 -1.10 10.02
N ARG A 79 6.80 -2.34 10.05
CA ARG A 79 5.79 -2.80 10.98
C ARG A 79 6.49 -3.52 12.13
N GLU A 80 6.33 -3.02 13.32
CA GLU A 80 6.91 -3.65 14.49
C GLU A 80 6.00 -4.72 15.09
N LEU A 81 6.57 -5.58 15.92
CA LEU A 81 5.83 -6.58 16.63
C LEU A 81 4.81 -5.88 17.54
N ILE A 82 3.54 -6.26 17.39
CA ILE A 82 2.46 -5.72 18.21
C ILE A 82 2.41 -6.52 19.50
N THR A 83 2.63 -5.83 20.61
CA THR A 83 2.59 -6.43 21.95
C THR A 83 1.21 -6.38 22.58
N SER A 84 0.33 -5.53 22.10
CA SER A 84 -1.06 -5.48 22.52
C SER A 84 -1.97 -6.19 21.52
N PRO A 85 -3.08 -6.81 21.97
CA PRO A 85 -4.01 -7.44 21.05
C PRO A 85 -4.53 -6.41 20.06
N ASP A 86 -4.30 -6.66 18.78
CA ASP A 86 -4.91 -5.88 17.72
C ASP A 86 -6.28 -6.51 17.43
N PRO A 87 -7.40 -5.80 17.73
CA PRO A 87 -8.72 -6.37 17.49
C PRO A 87 -9.03 -6.58 16.02
N GLU A 88 -8.30 -5.92 15.13
CA GLU A 88 -8.54 -6.03 13.68
C GLU A 88 -7.25 -6.36 12.93
N GLN A 89 -6.97 -7.66 12.80
CA GLN A 89 -5.91 -8.11 11.92
C GLN A 89 -6.37 -8.00 10.47
N SER A 90 -5.47 -7.57 9.60
CA SER A 90 -5.73 -7.37 8.18
C SER A 90 -4.69 -8.06 7.32
N VAL A 91 -5.11 -8.38 6.11
CA VAL A 91 -4.23 -8.83 5.04
C VAL A 91 -4.19 -7.72 4.00
N LEU A 92 -3.01 -7.32 3.60
CA LEU A 92 -2.84 -6.44 2.44
C LEU A 92 -2.36 -7.26 1.26
N ILE A 93 -3.01 -7.09 0.13
CA ILE A 93 -2.54 -7.65 -1.14
C ILE A 93 -2.04 -6.49 -1.98
N THR A 94 -0.76 -6.49 -2.27
CA THR A 94 -0.08 -5.39 -2.95
C THR A 94 0.30 -5.78 -4.37
N PHE A 95 -0.15 -4.97 -5.33
CA PHE A 95 0.10 -5.15 -6.76
C PHE A 95 0.94 -3.98 -7.27
N PRO A 96 2.25 -4.15 -7.49
CA PRO A 96 3.02 -3.10 -8.16
C PRO A 96 2.52 -2.86 -9.58
N ILE A 97 2.34 -1.60 -9.93
CA ILE A 97 1.93 -1.17 -11.28
C ILE A 97 3.12 -0.59 -12.02
N SER A 98 3.94 0.18 -11.33
CA SER A 98 5.18 0.74 -11.86
C SER A 98 6.24 0.74 -10.75
N GLY A 99 7.49 0.57 -11.14
CA GLY A 99 8.61 0.51 -10.21
C GLY A 99 8.75 -0.85 -9.53
N LYS A 100 9.79 -0.97 -8.74
CA LYS A 100 10.09 -2.19 -7.97
C LYS A 100 10.02 -1.89 -6.49
N VAL A 101 9.47 -2.81 -5.73
CA VAL A 101 9.36 -2.73 -4.28
C VAL A 101 10.03 -3.92 -3.65
N SER A 102 10.60 -3.72 -2.49
CA SER A 102 11.22 -4.76 -1.67
C SER A 102 10.38 -4.98 -0.43
N PHE A 103 10.17 -6.24 -0.09
CA PHE A 103 9.34 -6.64 1.02
C PHE A 103 9.99 -7.80 1.77
N SER A 104 9.99 -7.72 3.09
CA SER A 104 10.57 -8.73 3.96
C SER A 104 9.62 -9.02 5.12
N GLN A 105 9.16 -10.25 5.22
CA GLN A 105 8.32 -10.72 6.30
C GLN A 105 8.57 -12.19 6.56
N HIS A 106 8.60 -12.59 7.81
CA HIS A 106 8.68 -13.98 8.21
C HIS A 106 9.93 -14.68 7.63
N LYS A 107 11.07 -13.99 7.69
CA LYS A 107 12.37 -14.44 7.15
C LYS A 107 12.37 -14.69 5.63
N ARG A 108 11.42 -14.12 4.93
CA ARG A 108 11.37 -14.16 3.47
C ARG A 108 11.56 -12.77 2.92
N ASP A 109 12.51 -12.65 2.02
CA ASP A 109 12.79 -11.42 1.30
C ASP A 109 12.35 -11.59 -0.15
N LEU A 110 11.66 -10.58 -0.67
CA LEU A 110 11.26 -10.60 -2.07
C LEU A 110 11.37 -9.19 -2.67
N THR A 111 11.58 -9.16 -3.96
CA THR A 111 11.47 -7.96 -4.77
C THR A 111 10.37 -8.21 -5.80
N SER A 112 9.43 -7.28 -5.89
CA SER A 112 8.27 -7.41 -6.75
C SER A 112 8.17 -6.21 -7.67
N GLY A 113 7.73 -6.46 -8.90
CA GLY A 113 7.48 -5.43 -9.90
C GLY A 113 6.15 -5.67 -10.60
N PRO A 114 5.85 -4.90 -11.67
CA PRO A 114 4.61 -5.05 -12.41
C PRO A 114 4.38 -6.49 -12.89
N GLY A 115 3.15 -6.97 -12.76
CA GLY A 115 2.77 -8.33 -13.14
C GLY A 115 2.83 -9.35 -12.01
N ALA A 116 3.32 -8.97 -10.84
CA ALA A 116 3.37 -9.81 -9.65
C ALA A 116 2.57 -9.17 -8.51
N PHE A 117 2.36 -9.90 -7.44
CA PHE A 117 1.76 -9.39 -6.22
C PHE A 117 2.36 -10.09 -5.01
N PHE A 118 2.19 -9.49 -3.83
CA PHE A 118 2.58 -10.14 -2.59
C PHE A 118 1.57 -9.83 -1.49
N ILE A 119 1.63 -10.60 -0.42
CA ILE A 119 0.70 -10.54 0.69
C ILE A 119 1.44 -10.11 1.94
N GLU A 120 0.93 -9.08 2.60
CA GLU A 120 1.42 -8.59 3.88
C GLU A 120 0.42 -8.94 4.98
N LEU A 121 0.91 -9.48 6.09
CA LEU A 121 0.08 -9.80 7.25
C LEU A 121 0.29 -8.75 8.34
N SER A 122 -0.75 -8.04 8.71
CA SER A 122 -0.65 -6.91 9.63
C SER A 122 -0.21 -7.28 11.05
N HIS A 123 -0.41 -8.54 11.45
CA HIS A 123 -0.07 -9.02 12.79
C HIS A 123 1.36 -9.52 12.93
N LEU A 124 2.14 -9.53 11.85
CA LEU A 124 3.55 -9.93 11.85
C LEU A 124 4.43 -8.74 11.50
N PRO A 125 5.62 -8.65 12.10
CA PRO A 125 6.57 -7.62 11.72
C PRO A 125 6.98 -7.75 10.26
N TYR A 126 7.21 -6.63 9.58
CA TYR A 126 7.72 -6.62 8.23
C TYR A 126 8.41 -5.30 7.90
N GLU A 127 9.16 -5.31 6.83
CA GLU A 127 9.72 -4.13 6.19
C GLU A 127 9.29 -4.08 4.73
N PHE A 128 8.97 -2.89 4.27
CA PHE A 128 8.58 -2.62 2.90
C PHE A 128 9.22 -1.32 2.46
N TYR A 129 9.89 -1.31 1.31
CA TYR A 129 10.52 -0.10 0.83
C TYR A 129 10.67 -0.09 -0.69
N HIS A 130 10.84 1.10 -1.23
CA HIS A 130 11.26 1.30 -2.61
C HIS A 130 12.19 2.52 -2.68
N ASN A 131 13.24 2.39 -3.50
CA ASN A 131 14.31 3.39 -3.63
C ASN A 131 14.05 4.38 -4.75
N LYS A 132 13.05 4.15 -5.57
CA LYS A 132 12.60 5.00 -6.67
C LYS A 132 11.09 5.11 -6.62
N GLU A 133 10.53 5.95 -7.48
CA GLU A 133 9.07 6.07 -7.59
C GLU A 133 8.44 4.70 -7.85
N ALA A 134 7.35 4.45 -7.17
CA ALA A 134 6.54 3.25 -7.35
C ALA A 134 5.06 3.60 -7.27
N SER A 135 4.27 2.91 -8.07
CA SER A 135 2.80 2.96 -8.01
C SER A 135 2.27 1.58 -7.69
N LEU A 136 1.32 1.51 -6.79
CA LEU A 136 0.76 0.26 -6.29
C LEU A 136 -0.76 0.33 -6.21
N TYR A 137 -1.42 -0.79 -6.43
CA TYR A 137 -2.74 -1.04 -5.86
C TYR A 137 -2.58 -1.87 -4.61
N VAL A 138 -3.33 -1.53 -3.58
CA VAL A 138 -3.33 -2.27 -2.32
C VAL A 138 -4.77 -2.58 -1.94
N ILE A 139 -5.05 -3.86 -1.72
CA ILE A 139 -6.34 -4.32 -1.21
C ILE A 139 -6.15 -4.67 0.26
N LYS A 140 -6.89 -3.99 1.14
CA LYS A 140 -6.91 -4.28 2.57
C LYS A 140 -8.14 -5.10 2.91
N ILE A 141 -7.95 -6.28 3.47
CA ILE A 141 -9.01 -7.22 3.79
C ILE A 141 -8.92 -7.59 5.28
N PRO A 142 -10.00 -7.43 6.06
CA PRO A 142 -10.01 -7.96 7.42
C PRO A 142 -9.77 -9.46 7.41
N LEU A 143 -8.89 -9.94 8.27
CA LEU A 143 -8.56 -11.36 8.35
C LEU A 143 -9.80 -12.20 8.68
N SER A 144 -10.69 -11.68 9.51
CA SER A 144 -11.95 -12.34 9.86
C SER A 144 -12.83 -12.62 8.62
N LEU A 145 -12.83 -11.73 7.64
CA LEU A 145 -13.57 -11.92 6.40
C LEU A 145 -13.01 -13.09 5.58
N LEU A 146 -11.70 -13.20 5.48
CA LEU A 146 -11.05 -14.29 4.77
C LEU A 146 -11.30 -15.64 5.46
N THR A 147 -11.16 -15.69 6.77
CA THR A 147 -11.35 -16.95 7.52
C THR A 147 -12.78 -17.43 7.46
N SER A 148 -13.77 -16.52 7.45
CA SER A 148 -15.17 -16.89 7.32
C SER A 148 -15.47 -17.49 5.94
N GLN A 149 -14.87 -16.97 4.88
CA GLN A 149 -15.05 -17.48 3.53
C GLN A 149 -14.39 -18.86 3.35
N VAL A 150 -13.22 -19.05 3.91
CA VAL A 150 -12.52 -20.34 3.83
C VAL A 150 -13.29 -21.45 4.55
N ARG A 151 -13.96 -21.13 5.66
CA ARG A 151 -14.76 -22.12 6.41
C ARG A 151 -16.03 -22.57 5.68
N GLN A 152 -16.44 -21.85 4.67
CA GLN A 152 -17.63 -22.21 3.86
C GLN A 152 -17.30 -23.14 2.70
N ILE A 153 -16.05 -23.42 2.49
CA ILE A 153 -15.58 -24.37 1.51
C ILE A 153 -15.41 -25.74 2.20
#